data_f7fa7a8e52324295790d384d1ca2962c
#
_entry.id   f7fa7a8e52324295790d384d1ca2962c
#
_cell.length_a   1.000
_cell.length_b   1.000
_cell.length_c   1.000
_cell.angle_alpha   90.00
_cell.angle_beta   90.00
_cell.angle_gamma   90.00
#
_symmetry.space_group_name_H-M   'P 1'
#
loop_
_entity.id
_entity.type
_entity.pdbx_description
1 polymer ?
#
loop_
_entity_poly.entity_id
_entity_poly.type
_entity_poly.pdbx_seq_one_letter_code
_entity_poly.pdbx_strand_id
1 'polypeptide(L)'
;MFKKKKPIMIYMIISFLLMAMLPFGGKQVSAETDSLNLKGSAAILVDGNTGKVLYEKNADELLGVASMSKMMTEYIVLEAIKEGKISWDQKVTISKFIHDLSSPSLGVSTVGLTEGETYTVKELYESMAIHSANASTVALAELVGGSEENFVKLMNEKAKELGLKDYYFVNSSGLNNADMLGNHPEGTDANDENKMSARATAKLAYRLINDFPEVLQIASKPVLNFRGEEFKNFNWMLPGLVYEYEGVDGLKTGSTAFAGYNFTATAERNGQRLISVIMKTGSQQERFEETKKLLDYGFNNFSKEELFSKNYAVKGKTSLPVIKGKEDSVKIATKEPLSLVIKNGEKEQYKPKLVLDEKKINKDGKLTAPVKKGEVVGYVTYQYSGDDSGFLYPDQTVKVDVVAKEKVEKANWFVLMFRGMGGFFGNLWDGITSKVSSWF
;
A
#
# COMPACT_ATOMS: atom_id res chain seq x y z
N MET A 1 48.68 -51.26 34.30
CA MET A 1 49.02 -50.48 33.12
C MET A 1 47.73 -49.71 32.65
N PHE A 2 47.47 -48.56 33.28
CA PHE A 2 46.27 -47.80 33.00
C PHE A 2 46.59 -46.65 32.03
N LYS A 3 46.06 -46.72 30.80
CA LYS A 3 46.15 -45.64 29.80
C LYS A 3 45.10 -44.53 30.08
N LYS A 4 45.64 -43.33 30.45
CA LYS A 4 44.86 -42.10 30.57
C LYS A 4 44.24 -41.70 29.23
N LYS A 5 42.90 -41.76 29.12
CA LYS A 5 42.13 -41.11 28.06
C LYS A 5 41.15 -40.14 28.71
N LYS A 6 41.52 -38.90 28.89
CA LYS A 6 40.62 -37.78 29.18
C LYS A 6 41.39 -36.44 29.00
N PRO A 7 41.30 -35.81 27.81
CA PRO A 7 40.88 -34.41 27.80
C PRO A 7 39.91 -34.03 26.64
N ILE A 8 39.64 -34.90 25.65
CA ILE A 8 38.87 -34.52 24.48
C ILE A 8 37.37 -34.26 24.82
N MET A 9 36.80 -34.98 25.79
CA MET A 9 35.39 -34.82 26.18
C MET A 9 35.09 -33.52 26.89
N ILE A 10 36.04 -32.91 27.58
CA ILE A 10 35.88 -31.64 28.30
C ILE A 10 35.85 -30.46 27.29
N TYR A 11 36.68 -30.51 26.26
CA TYR A 11 36.67 -29.46 25.21
C TYR A 11 35.40 -29.46 24.36
N MET A 12 34.77 -30.62 24.14
CA MET A 12 33.49 -30.71 23.44
C MET A 12 32.33 -30.12 24.26
N ILE A 13 32.31 -30.29 25.56
CA ILE A 13 31.28 -29.73 26.46
C ILE A 13 31.44 -28.22 26.58
N ILE A 14 32.67 -27.70 26.63
CA ILE A 14 32.96 -26.27 26.70
C ILE A 14 32.59 -25.58 25.36
N SER A 15 32.82 -26.22 24.20
CA SER A 15 32.42 -25.71 22.91
C SER A 15 30.89 -25.64 22.77
N PHE A 16 30.14 -26.59 23.31
CA PHE A 16 28.67 -26.60 23.28
C PHE A 16 28.06 -25.55 24.23
N LEU A 17 28.72 -25.26 25.38
CA LEU A 17 28.30 -24.21 26.31
C LEU A 17 28.62 -22.79 25.79
N LEU A 18 29.69 -22.61 25.03
CA LEU A 18 30.00 -21.31 24.39
C LEU A 18 29.10 -21.02 23.19
N MET A 19 28.56 -22.03 22.50
CA MET A 19 27.63 -21.87 21.40
C MET A 19 26.20 -21.50 21.88
N ALA A 20 25.88 -21.80 23.14
CA ALA A 20 24.62 -21.44 23.78
C ALA A 20 24.58 -20.00 24.32
N MET A 21 25.70 -19.26 24.30
CA MET A 21 25.79 -17.85 24.72
C MET A 21 25.88 -16.84 23.56
N LEU A 22 25.70 -17.27 22.32
CA LEU A 22 25.44 -16.30 21.26
C LEU A 22 24.07 -15.70 21.52
N PRO A 23 23.92 -14.37 21.72
CA PRO A 23 22.62 -13.77 21.76
C PRO A 23 21.98 -14.05 20.41
N PHE A 24 20.97 -14.90 20.39
CA PHE A 24 19.99 -14.89 19.31
C PHE A 24 19.44 -13.47 19.31
N GLY A 25 19.93 -12.64 18.41
CA GLY A 25 19.38 -11.34 18.09
C GLY A 25 18.02 -11.52 17.43
N GLY A 26 17.09 -12.10 18.16
CA GLY A 26 15.69 -11.92 17.91
C GLY A 26 15.46 -10.42 18.05
N LYS A 27 15.06 -9.72 16.97
CA LYS A 27 14.43 -8.43 17.12
C LYS A 27 13.37 -8.64 18.20
N GLN A 28 13.59 -8.01 19.35
CA GLN A 28 12.54 -7.88 20.36
C GLN A 28 11.41 -7.16 19.60
N VAL A 29 10.37 -7.90 19.23
CA VAL A 29 9.11 -7.30 18.83
C VAL A 29 8.64 -6.61 20.10
N SER A 30 8.97 -5.34 20.22
CA SER A 30 8.34 -4.46 21.18
C SER A 30 6.86 -4.57 20.85
N ALA A 31 6.08 -5.12 21.75
CA ALA A 31 4.63 -5.02 21.66
C ALA A 31 4.35 -3.52 21.62
N GLU A 32 3.98 -3.04 20.44
CA GLU A 32 3.62 -1.64 20.24
C GLU A 32 2.46 -1.37 21.21
N THR A 33 2.71 -0.52 22.20
CA THR A 33 1.68 -0.18 23.17
C THR A 33 0.57 0.50 22.39
N ASP A 34 -0.62 -0.12 22.35
CA ASP A 34 -1.83 0.47 21.77
C ASP A 34 -2.12 1.83 22.44
N SER A 35 -1.47 2.86 21.90
CA SER A 35 -1.55 4.22 22.45
C SER A 35 -2.94 4.82 22.36
N LEU A 36 -3.83 4.26 21.53
CA LEU A 36 -5.21 4.68 21.35
C LEU A 36 -6.20 3.85 22.16
N ASN A 37 -5.75 2.76 22.77
CA ASN A 37 -6.58 1.80 23.50
C ASN A 37 -7.84 1.41 22.72
N LEU A 38 -7.64 1.00 21.45
CA LEU A 38 -8.72 0.62 20.55
C LEU A 38 -9.35 -0.71 21.01
N LYS A 39 -10.67 -0.80 20.96
CA LYS A 39 -11.41 -2.01 21.33
C LYS A 39 -11.42 -3.08 20.23
N GLY A 40 -11.18 -2.69 18.95
CA GLY A 40 -11.00 -3.66 17.88
C GLY A 40 -9.79 -4.57 18.12
N SER A 41 -9.89 -5.85 17.71
CA SER A 41 -8.79 -6.81 17.86
C SER A 41 -7.57 -6.43 17.02
N ALA A 42 -7.79 -5.92 15.81
CA ALA A 42 -6.73 -5.42 14.94
C ALA A 42 -7.14 -4.08 14.32
N ALA A 43 -6.14 -3.24 14.04
CA ALA A 43 -6.33 -1.95 13.41
C ALA A 43 -5.09 -1.52 12.60
N ILE A 44 -5.31 -0.71 11.58
CA ILE A 44 -4.24 -0.01 10.86
C ILE A 44 -4.75 1.33 10.32
N LEU A 45 -3.88 2.33 10.32
CA LEU A 45 -4.09 3.63 9.68
C LEU A 45 -2.95 3.90 8.71
N VAL A 46 -3.28 4.28 7.49
CA VAL A 46 -2.28 4.58 6.47
C VAL A 46 -2.60 5.88 5.73
N ASP A 47 -1.57 6.54 5.24
CA ASP A 47 -1.71 7.59 4.23
C ASP A 47 -2.17 7.00 2.91
N GLY A 48 -3.33 7.40 2.45
CA GLY A 48 -3.97 6.86 1.24
C GLY A 48 -3.26 7.22 -0.06
N ASN A 49 -2.36 8.21 -0.05
CA ASN A 49 -1.59 8.60 -1.24
C ASN A 49 -0.27 7.82 -1.37
N THR A 50 0.41 7.58 -0.26
CA THR A 50 1.74 6.94 -0.26
C THR A 50 1.76 5.54 0.32
N GLY A 51 0.70 5.10 0.99
CA GLY A 51 0.68 3.82 1.70
C GLY A 51 1.57 3.81 2.95
N LYS A 52 2.02 4.98 3.45
CA LYS A 52 2.79 5.06 4.70
C LYS A 52 1.91 4.65 5.87
N VAL A 53 2.42 3.75 6.72
CA VAL A 53 1.73 3.32 7.93
C VAL A 53 1.90 4.39 9.01
N LEU A 54 0.79 4.85 9.57
CA LEU A 54 0.75 5.90 10.60
C LEU A 54 0.42 5.34 11.98
N TYR A 55 -0.27 4.20 12.04
CA TYR A 55 -0.61 3.47 13.25
C TYR A 55 -0.92 2.02 12.88
N GLU A 56 -0.59 1.10 13.79
CA GLU A 56 -0.97 -0.31 13.66
C GLU A 56 -1.16 -0.96 15.03
N LYS A 57 -2.07 -1.95 15.08
CA LYS A 57 -2.34 -2.81 16.22
C LYS A 57 -2.68 -4.19 15.69
N ASN A 58 -1.89 -5.20 16.03
CA ASN A 58 -2.11 -6.58 15.57
C ASN A 58 -2.40 -6.67 14.06
N ALA A 59 -1.76 -5.80 13.25
CA ALA A 59 -2.15 -5.55 11.87
C ALA A 59 -1.99 -6.77 10.95
N ASP A 60 -1.19 -7.75 11.33
CA ASP A 60 -0.91 -8.98 10.59
C ASP A 60 -1.70 -10.19 11.11
N GLU A 61 -2.59 -10.01 12.11
CA GLU A 61 -3.47 -11.06 12.60
C GLU A 61 -4.53 -11.43 11.54
N LEU A 62 -4.66 -12.72 11.22
CA LEU A 62 -5.64 -13.22 10.26
C LEU A 62 -7.03 -13.31 10.92
N LEU A 63 -7.96 -12.45 10.52
CA LEU A 63 -9.30 -12.33 11.10
C LEU A 63 -10.39 -12.47 10.03
N GLY A 64 -11.60 -12.83 10.44
CA GLY A 64 -12.78 -12.79 9.59
C GLY A 64 -13.05 -11.36 9.08
N VAL A 65 -13.27 -11.19 7.78
CA VAL A 65 -13.50 -9.87 7.17
C VAL A 65 -14.94 -9.65 6.72
N ALA A 66 -15.72 -10.71 6.66
CA ALA A 66 -17.11 -10.63 6.20
C ALA A 66 -17.20 -9.85 4.86
N SER A 67 -18.19 -8.97 4.74
CA SER A 67 -18.43 -8.18 3.51
C SER A 67 -17.32 -7.18 3.14
N MET A 68 -16.26 -7.01 3.93
CA MET A 68 -15.07 -6.28 3.43
C MET A 68 -14.38 -7.03 2.28
N SER A 69 -14.62 -8.34 2.14
CA SER A 69 -14.21 -9.15 0.98
C SER A 69 -14.68 -8.58 -0.35
N LYS A 70 -15.83 -7.89 -0.36
CA LYS A 70 -16.39 -7.29 -1.58
C LYS A 70 -15.48 -6.24 -2.21
N MET A 71 -14.54 -5.65 -1.46
CA MET A 71 -13.52 -4.79 -2.06
C MET A 71 -12.65 -5.53 -3.09
N MET A 72 -12.40 -6.83 -2.89
CA MET A 72 -11.72 -7.64 -3.90
C MET A 72 -12.61 -7.91 -5.11
N THR A 73 -13.89 -8.17 -4.89
CA THR A 73 -14.87 -8.33 -5.97
C THR A 73 -15.02 -7.03 -6.77
N GLU A 74 -15.12 -5.88 -6.08
CA GLU A 74 -15.12 -4.55 -6.71
C GLU A 74 -13.87 -4.34 -7.58
N TYR A 75 -12.69 -4.67 -7.05
CA TYR A 75 -11.43 -4.53 -7.77
C TYR A 75 -11.45 -5.34 -9.09
N ILE A 76 -11.81 -6.62 -9.02
CA ILE A 76 -11.82 -7.52 -10.19
C ILE A 76 -12.88 -7.10 -11.21
N VAL A 77 -14.07 -6.68 -10.76
CA VAL A 77 -15.14 -6.18 -11.64
C VAL A 77 -14.72 -4.89 -12.35
N LEU A 78 -14.13 -3.93 -11.62
CA LEU A 78 -13.63 -2.68 -12.21
C LEU A 78 -12.48 -2.93 -13.19
N GLU A 79 -11.59 -3.86 -12.87
CA GLU A 79 -10.53 -4.27 -13.79
C GLU A 79 -11.11 -4.88 -15.07
N ALA A 80 -12.11 -5.76 -14.97
CA ALA A 80 -12.77 -6.36 -16.13
C ALA A 80 -13.48 -5.29 -17.00
N ILE A 81 -14.06 -4.26 -16.39
CA ILE A 81 -14.63 -3.12 -17.10
C ILE A 81 -13.54 -2.30 -17.80
N LYS A 82 -12.47 -1.98 -17.11
CA LYS A 82 -11.33 -1.23 -17.65
C LYS A 82 -10.65 -1.94 -18.83
N GLU A 83 -10.60 -3.25 -18.78
CA GLU A 83 -10.08 -4.10 -19.85
C GLU A 83 -11.08 -4.34 -21.00
N GLY A 84 -12.32 -3.87 -20.88
CA GLY A 84 -13.36 -4.03 -21.89
C GLY A 84 -13.93 -5.46 -21.98
N LYS A 85 -13.70 -6.30 -20.98
CA LYS A 85 -14.27 -7.66 -20.90
C LYS A 85 -15.77 -7.63 -20.61
N ILE A 86 -16.20 -6.67 -19.79
CA ILE A 86 -17.61 -6.37 -19.51
C ILE A 86 -17.82 -4.85 -19.59
N SER A 87 -19.08 -4.41 -19.61
CA SER A 87 -19.43 -2.98 -19.59
C SER A 87 -20.49 -2.66 -18.55
N TRP A 88 -20.56 -1.40 -18.13
CA TRP A 88 -21.55 -0.95 -17.13
C TRP A 88 -23.00 -1.23 -17.55
N ASP A 89 -23.31 -1.13 -18.84
CA ASP A 89 -24.66 -1.33 -19.39
C ASP A 89 -24.95 -2.79 -19.77
N GLN A 90 -23.95 -3.68 -19.65
CA GLN A 90 -24.12 -5.10 -19.92
C GLN A 90 -25.18 -5.67 -18.96
N LYS A 91 -26.10 -6.48 -19.52
CA LYS A 91 -27.18 -7.08 -18.76
C LYS A 91 -26.80 -8.47 -18.26
N VAL A 92 -27.16 -8.75 -17.03
CA VAL A 92 -27.00 -10.02 -16.32
C VAL A 92 -28.39 -10.59 -16.06
N THR A 93 -28.67 -11.78 -16.53
CA THR A 93 -29.93 -12.49 -16.26
C THR A 93 -29.82 -13.21 -14.91
N ILE A 94 -30.81 -13.02 -14.05
CA ILE A 94 -30.81 -13.57 -12.70
C ILE A 94 -31.25 -15.05 -12.74
N SER A 95 -30.38 -15.91 -12.24
CA SER A 95 -30.66 -17.33 -12.06
C SER A 95 -31.58 -17.55 -10.84
N LYS A 96 -32.15 -18.76 -10.76
CA LYS A 96 -32.95 -19.17 -9.59
C LYS A 96 -32.13 -19.07 -8.31
N PHE A 97 -30.86 -19.50 -8.32
CA PHE A 97 -29.98 -19.42 -7.15
C PHE A 97 -29.77 -17.98 -6.69
N ILE A 98 -29.47 -17.06 -7.61
CA ILE A 98 -29.30 -15.63 -7.30
C ILE A 98 -30.59 -15.01 -6.76
N HIS A 99 -31.74 -15.39 -7.35
CA HIS A 99 -33.04 -14.97 -6.84
C HIS A 99 -33.26 -15.45 -5.39
N ASP A 100 -33.06 -16.75 -5.14
CA ASP A 100 -33.25 -17.33 -3.80
C ASP A 100 -32.30 -16.66 -2.78
N LEU A 101 -31.03 -16.42 -3.14
CA LEU A 101 -30.03 -15.74 -2.30
C LEU A 101 -30.39 -14.26 -2.06
N SER A 102 -31.21 -13.65 -2.92
CA SER A 102 -31.69 -12.28 -2.75
C SER A 102 -32.91 -12.15 -1.82
N SER A 103 -33.39 -13.27 -1.25
CA SER A 103 -34.56 -13.24 -0.37
C SER A 103 -34.29 -12.54 0.96
N PRO A 104 -35.11 -11.55 1.35
CA PRO A 104 -35.00 -10.90 2.66
C PRO A 104 -35.14 -11.87 3.84
N SER A 105 -35.81 -13.02 3.64
CA SER A 105 -36.03 -14.03 4.69
C SER A 105 -34.73 -14.69 5.19
N LEU A 106 -33.64 -14.59 4.43
CA LEU A 106 -32.32 -15.10 4.83
C LEU A 106 -31.62 -14.24 5.89
N GLY A 107 -32.11 -13.02 6.13
CA GLY A 107 -31.52 -12.11 7.11
C GLY A 107 -30.12 -11.59 6.74
N VAL A 108 -29.70 -11.76 5.48
CA VAL A 108 -28.44 -11.25 4.95
C VAL A 108 -28.67 -9.96 4.13
N SER A 109 -27.59 -9.17 3.95
CA SER A 109 -27.70 -7.93 3.14
C SER A 109 -28.06 -8.24 1.70
N THR A 110 -29.16 -7.66 1.23
CA THR A 110 -29.68 -7.93 -0.13
C THR A 110 -30.51 -6.77 -0.66
N VAL A 111 -30.68 -6.74 -1.98
CA VAL A 111 -31.76 -6.09 -2.72
C VAL A 111 -32.55 -7.19 -3.45
N GLY A 112 -33.86 -7.03 -3.63
CA GLY A 112 -34.67 -8.03 -4.32
C GLY A 112 -34.26 -8.16 -5.77
N LEU A 113 -33.95 -9.38 -6.23
CA LEU A 113 -33.66 -9.71 -7.62
C LEU A 113 -34.66 -10.77 -8.10
N THR A 114 -35.28 -10.55 -9.25
CA THR A 114 -36.32 -11.43 -9.79
C THR A 114 -35.72 -12.46 -10.76
N GLU A 115 -36.03 -13.73 -10.58
CA GLU A 115 -35.60 -14.82 -11.46
C GLU A 115 -36.04 -14.54 -12.91
N GLY A 116 -35.11 -14.74 -13.86
CA GLY A 116 -35.34 -14.51 -15.28
C GLY A 116 -35.30 -13.04 -15.73
N GLU A 117 -35.37 -12.07 -14.81
CA GLU A 117 -35.15 -10.66 -15.13
C GLU A 117 -33.68 -10.33 -15.37
N THR A 118 -33.47 -9.18 -16.05
CA THR A 118 -32.10 -8.69 -16.31
C THR A 118 -31.82 -7.41 -15.55
N TYR A 119 -30.60 -7.32 -15.01
CA TYR A 119 -30.05 -6.14 -14.34
C TYR A 119 -28.74 -5.76 -15.00
N THR A 120 -28.45 -4.46 -15.07
CA THR A 120 -27.16 -4.00 -15.58
C THR A 120 -26.03 -4.27 -14.57
N VAL A 121 -24.82 -4.41 -15.07
CA VAL A 121 -23.60 -4.49 -14.21
C VAL A 121 -23.57 -3.32 -13.24
N LYS A 122 -23.97 -2.11 -13.70
CA LYS A 122 -24.02 -0.91 -12.86
C LYS A 122 -25.01 -1.05 -11.71
N GLU A 123 -26.25 -1.51 -11.96
CA GLU A 123 -27.25 -1.72 -10.90
C GLU A 123 -26.74 -2.72 -9.85
N LEU A 124 -26.18 -3.85 -10.30
CA LEU A 124 -25.64 -4.87 -9.40
C LEU A 124 -24.43 -4.36 -8.63
N TYR A 125 -23.51 -3.63 -9.28
CA TYR A 125 -22.32 -3.06 -8.64
C TYR A 125 -22.71 -2.02 -7.58
N GLU A 126 -23.58 -1.07 -7.90
CA GLU A 126 -24.04 -0.07 -6.93
C GLU A 126 -24.72 -0.71 -5.72
N SER A 127 -25.54 -1.75 -5.93
CA SER A 127 -26.18 -2.47 -4.81
C SER A 127 -25.18 -3.25 -3.95
N MET A 128 -24.14 -3.82 -4.55
CA MET A 128 -23.03 -4.47 -3.85
C MET A 128 -22.20 -3.46 -3.02
N ALA A 129 -21.80 -2.36 -3.63
CA ALA A 129 -20.91 -1.37 -2.99
C ALA A 129 -21.63 -0.60 -1.88
N ILE A 130 -22.87 -0.12 -2.13
CA ILE A 130 -23.62 0.76 -1.22
C ILE A 130 -24.35 -0.03 -0.15
N HIS A 131 -25.15 -1.02 -0.55
CA HIS A 131 -26.00 -1.80 0.39
C HIS A 131 -25.45 -3.20 0.68
N SER A 132 -24.23 -3.50 0.20
CA SER A 132 -23.57 -4.79 0.47
C SER A 132 -24.36 -6.01 -0.01
N ALA A 133 -25.17 -5.88 -1.08
CA ALA A 133 -26.05 -6.93 -1.57
C ALA A 133 -25.27 -8.18 -1.99
N ASN A 134 -25.50 -9.30 -1.28
CA ASN A 134 -24.76 -10.54 -1.50
C ASN A 134 -25.11 -11.20 -2.82
N ALA A 135 -26.39 -11.30 -3.15
CA ALA A 135 -26.85 -11.89 -4.41
C ALA A 135 -26.29 -11.13 -5.63
N SER A 136 -26.28 -9.80 -5.59
CA SER A 136 -25.66 -8.97 -6.62
C SER A 136 -24.18 -9.21 -6.77
N THR A 137 -23.49 -9.44 -5.63
CA THR A 137 -22.06 -9.76 -5.61
C THR A 137 -21.78 -11.08 -6.34
N VAL A 138 -22.54 -12.13 -6.00
CA VAL A 138 -22.39 -13.45 -6.64
C VAL A 138 -22.74 -13.38 -8.12
N ALA A 139 -23.79 -12.64 -8.51
CA ALA A 139 -24.16 -12.43 -9.92
C ALA A 139 -23.01 -11.78 -10.72
N LEU A 140 -22.34 -10.79 -10.17
CA LEU A 140 -21.16 -10.17 -10.79
C LEU A 140 -19.96 -11.12 -10.83
N ALA A 141 -19.76 -11.92 -9.78
CA ALA A 141 -18.71 -12.92 -9.74
C ALA A 141 -18.92 -13.99 -10.80
N GLU A 142 -20.14 -14.51 -10.94
CA GLU A 142 -20.48 -15.47 -12.02
C GLU A 142 -20.32 -14.87 -13.42
N LEU A 143 -20.68 -13.59 -13.60
CA LEU A 143 -20.47 -12.90 -14.88
C LEU A 143 -19.01 -12.85 -15.28
N VAL A 144 -18.12 -12.48 -14.34
CA VAL A 144 -16.69 -12.29 -14.64
C VAL A 144 -15.91 -13.61 -14.64
N GLY A 145 -16.20 -14.50 -13.69
CA GLY A 145 -15.50 -15.76 -13.51
C GLY A 145 -16.12 -16.96 -14.25
N GLY A 146 -17.34 -16.80 -14.75
CA GLY A 146 -18.15 -17.92 -15.31
C GLY A 146 -18.79 -18.80 -14.24
N SER A 147 -18.25 -18.79 -13.01
CA SER A 147 -18.81 -19.43 -11.81
C SER A 147 -18.23 -18.78 -10.55
N GLU A 148 -18.93 -18.94 -9.41
CA GLU A 148 -18.43 -18.51 -8.11
C GLU A 148 -17.07 -19.14 -7.77
N GLU A 149 -16.91 -20.46 -8.03
CA GLU A 149 -15.65 -21.19 -7.81
C GLU A 149 -14.48 -20.57 -8.59
N ASN A 150 -14.66 -20.33 -9.90
CA ASN A 150 -13.61 -19.74 -10.73
C ASN A 150 -13.32 -18.30 -10.30
N PHE A 151 -14.34 -17.54 -9.89
CA PHE A 151 -14.14 -16.20 -9.39
C PHE A 151 -13.33 -16.18 -8.09
N VAL A 152 -13.55 -17.11 -7.17
CA VAL A 152 -12.73 -17.27 -5.96
C VAL A 152 -11.28 -17.58 -6.29
N LYS A 153 -11.01 -18.39 -7.33
CA LYS A 153 -9.64 -18.59 -7.83
C LYS A 153 -9.04 -17.25 -8.29
N LEU A 154 -9.79 -16.45 -9.06
CA LEU A 154 -9.36 -15.11 -9.48
C LEU A 154 -9.09 -14.18 -8.27
N MET A 155 -9.93 -14.22 -7.23
CA MET A 155 -9.71 -13.42 -6.00
C MET A 155 -8.37 -13.79 -5.34
N ASN A 156 -8.08 -15.07 -5.19
CA ASN A 156 -6.84 -15.53 -4.55
C ASN A 156 -5.60 -15.22 -5.44
N GLU A 157 -5.72 -15.35 -6.76
CA GLU A 157 -4.67 -14.95 -7.71
C GLU A 157 -4.43 -13.44 -7.67
N LYS A 158 -5.48 -12.63 -7.68
CA LYS A 158 -5.39 -11.17 -7.59
C LYS A 158 -4.80 -10.73 -6.26
N ALA A 159 -5.17 -11.35 -5.15
CA ALA A 159 -4.57 -11.07 -3.84
C ALA A 159 -3.05 -11.28 -3.87
N LYS A 160 -2.58 -12.37 -4.49
CA LYS A 160 -1.15 -12.63 -4.67
C LYS A 160 -0.49 -11.58 -5.57
N GLU A 161 -1.12 -11.20 -6.68
CA GLU A 161 -0.64 -10.17 -7.61
C GLU A 161 -0.51 -8.81 -6.90
N LEU A 162 -1.50 -8.44 -6.09
CA LEU A 162 -1.50 -7.22 -5.29
C LEU A 162 -0.53 -7.27 -4.10
N GLY A 163 0.18 -8.38 -3.89
CA GLY A 163 1.14 -8.56 -2.80
C GLY A 163 0.49 -8.59 -1.42
N LEU A 164 -0.76 -9.04 -1.33
CA LEU A 164 -1.41 -9.30 -0.05
C LEU A 164 -0.72 -10.50 0.61
N LYS A 165 -0.61 -10.43 1.94
CA LYS A 165 -0.24 -11.56 2.80
C LYS A 165 -1.40 -11.78 3.78
N ASP A 166 -1.45 -12.94 4.39
CA ASP A 166 -2.44 -13.22 5.44
C ASP A 166 -3.88 -12.97 4.94
N TYR A 167 -4.28 -13.70 3.89
CA TYR A 167 -5.61 -13.70 3.30
C TYR A 167 -6.07 -15.13 2.99
N TYR A 168 -7.40 -15.29 2.94
CA TYR A 168 -8.06 -16.55 2.56
C TYR A 168 -9.45 -16.24 2.04
N PHE A 169 -9.68 -16.40 0.73
CA PHE A 169 -10.98 -16.19 0.12
C PHE A 169 -11.61 -17.52 -0.25
N VAL A 170 -12.86 -17.72 0.18
CA VAL A 170 -13.67 -18.92 -0.06
C VAL A 170 -14.97 -18.61 -0.81
N ASN A 171 -15.39 -17.34 -0.85
CA ASN A 171 -16.50 -16.88 -1.68
C ASN A 171 -16.33 -15.39 -2.05
N SER A 172 -17.12 -14.92 -3.02
CA SER A 172 -17.04 -13.54 -3.53
C SER A 172 -17.61 -12.49 -2.58
N SER A 173 -18.52 -12.88 -1.70
CA SER A 173 -19.37 -11.97 -0.92
C SER A 173 -18.91 -11.73 0.50
N GLY A 174 -18.18 -12.67 1.10
CA GLY A 174 -17.83 -12.68 2.52
C GLY A 174 -18.97 -13.15 3.44
N LEU A 175 -19.98 -13.82 2.89
CA LEU A 175 -20.93 -14.60 3.68
C LEU A 175 -20.23 -15.78 4.36
N ASN A 176 -20.83 -16.33 5.41
CA ASN A 176 -20.54 -17.70 5.80
C ASN A 176 -21.02 -18.64 4.68
N ASN A 177 -20.23 -19.64 4.33
CA ASN A 177 -20.60 -20.60 3.28
C ASN A 177 -21.92 -21.32 3.55
N ALA A 178 -22.31 -21.50 4.82
CA ALA A 178 -23.60 -22.06 5.19
C ALA A 178 -24.79 -21.22 4.67
N ASP A 179 -24.60 -19.90 4.51
CA ASP A 179 -25.64 -18.99 4.02
C ASP A 179 -25.71 -18.95 2.49
N MET A 180 -24.86 -19.70 1.78
CA MET A 180 -24.83 -19.80 0.32
C MET A 180 -25.81 -20.85 -0.25
N LEU A 181 -26.80 -21.29 0.54
CA LEU A 181 -27.85 -22.23 0.15
C LEU A 181 -27.31 -23.55 -0.47
N GLY A 182 -26.14 -24.00 0.01
CA GLY A 182 -25.46 -25.19 -0.50
C GLY A 182 -24.65 -24.99 -1.80
N ASN A 183 -24.53 -23.75 -2.28
CA ASN A 183 -23.79 -23.41 -3.52
C ASN A 183 -22.43 -22.75 -3.22
N HIS A 184 -21.80 -23.04 -2.08
CA HIS A 184 -20.44 -22.57 -1.83
C HIS A 184 -19.42 -23.32 -2.73
N PRO A 185 -18.26 -22.72 -3.05
CA PRO A 185 -17.27 -23.33 -3.93
C PRO A 185 -16.81 -24.71 -3.47
N GLU A 186 -16.62 -25.63 -4.43
CA GLU A 186 -16.14 -26.98 -4.17
C GLU A 186 -14.74 -26.94 -3.50
N GLY A 187 -14.52 -27.81 -2.51
CA GLY A 187 -13.28 -27.85 -1.74
C GLY A 187 -13.22 -26.85 -0.57
N THR A 188 -14.29 -26.10 -0.31
CA THR A 188 -14.44 -25.28 0.90
C THR A 188 -15.43 -25.93 1.89
N ASP A 189 -15.27 -25.66 3.20
CA ASP A 189 -16.20 -26.12 4.21
C ASP A 189 -17.44 -25.22 4.32
N ALA A 190 -18.58 -25.82 4.71
CA ALA A 190 -19.83 -25.09 4.91
C ALA A 190 -19.73 -23.95 5.96
N ASN A 191 -18.81 -24.05 6.91
CA ASN A 191 -18.59 -23.02 7.94
C ASN A 191 -17.41 -22.10 7.65
N ASP A 192 -16.81 -22.21 6.45
CA ASP A 192 -15.74 -21.32 6.08
C ASP A 192 -16.22 -19.90 5.82
N GLU A 193 -15.38 -18.94 6.20
CA GLU A 193 -15.53 -17.51 5.91
C GLU A 193 -14.24 -16.92 5.38
N ASN A 194 -14.36 -15.85 4.60
CA ASN A 194 -13.20 -15.09 4.13
C ASN A 194 -12.43 -14.45 5.29
N LYS A 195 -11.11 -14.49 5.20
CA LYS A 195 -10.21 -13.92 6.21
C LYS A 195 -9.16 -13.03 5.54
N MET A 196 -8.81 -11.94 6.18
CA MET A 196 -7.65 -11.11 5.87
C MET A 196 -7.06 -10.53 7.16
N SER A 197 -5.80 -10.11 7.12
CA SER A 197 -5.26 -9.24 8.15
C SER A 197 -5.68 -7.79 7.90
N ALA A 198 -5.58 -6.92 8.91
CA ALA A 198 -5.86 -5.49 8.77
C ALA A 198 -4.90 -4.86 7.74
N ARG A 199 -3.64 -5.28 7.71
CA ARG A 199 -2.65 -4.83 6.71
C ARG A 199 -3.01 -5.29 5.29
N ALA A 200 -3.43 -6.54 5.10
CA ALA A 200 -3.89 -7.03 3.80
C ALA A 200 -5.12 -6.26 3.32
N THR A 201 -6.08 -6.00 4.24
CA THR A 201 -7.28 -5.21 3.96
C THR A 201 -6.93 -3.77 3.58
N ALA A 202 -6.00 -3.13 4.30
CA ALA A 202 -5.53 -1.77 3.97
C ALA A 202 -4.80 -1.72 2.61
N LYS A 203 -4.00 -2.74 2.27
CA LYS A 203 -3.39 -2.86 0.94
C LYS A 203 -4.42 -2.96 -0.16
N LEU A 204 -5.44 -3.79 0.03
CA LEU A 204 -6.53 -3.93 -0.93
C LEU A 204 -7.27 -2.61 -1.12
N ALA A 205 -7.64 -1.92 -0.02
CA ALA A 205 -8.28 -0.61 -0.07
C ALA A 205 -7.40 0.44 -0.76
N TYR A 206 -6.11 0.48 -0.42
CA TYR A 206 -5.13 1.37 -1.04
C TYR A 206 -5.06 1.16 -2.57
N ARG A 207 -4.97 -0.09 -3.02
CA ARG A 207 -4.93 -0.41 -4.44
C ARG A 207 -6.27 -0.09 -5.12
N LEU A 208 -7.39 -0.43 -4.51
CA LEU A 208 -8.72 -0.16 -5.05
C LEU A 208 -8.92 1.34 -5.31
N ILE A 209 -8.59 2.19 -4.35
CA ILE A 209 -8.78 3.65 -4.46
C ILE A 209 -7.81 4.27 -5.48
N ASN A 210 -6.54 3.80 -5.51
CA ASN A 210 -5.52 4.40 -6.39
C ASN A 210 -5.61 3.90 -7.84
N ASP A 211 -6.03 2.66 -8.07
CA ASP A 211 -6.16 2.07 -9.41
C ASP A 211 -7.51 2.38 -10.07
N PHE A 212 -8.55 2.59 -9.24
CA PHE A 212 -9.94 2.84 -9.63
C PHE A 212 -10.60 3.94 -8.77
N PRO A 213 -10.14 5.20 -8.85
CA PRO A 213 -10.63 6.30 -7.98
C PRO A 213 -12.14 6.55 -8.11
N GLU A 214 -12.77 6.13 -9.20
CA GLU A 214 -14.20 6.21 -9.40
C GLU A 214 -15.02 5.41 -8.38
N VAL A 215 -14.42 4.44 -7.69
CA VAL A 215 -15.09 3.69 -6.61
C VAL A 215 -15.64 4.59 -5.53
N LEU A 216 -14.95 5.70 -5.25
CA LEU A 216 -15.39 6.65 -4.23
C LEU A 216 -16.66 7.41 -4.61
N GLN A 217 -16.90 7.61 -5.92
CA GLN A 217 -18.14 8.25 -6.38
C GLN A 217 -19.38 7.39 -6.09
N ILE A 218 -19.20 6.09 -5.94
CA ILE A 218 -20.27 5.14 -5.62
C ILE A 218 -20.31 4.91 -4.11
N ALA A 219 -19.17 4.60 -3.49
CA ALA A 219 -19.08 4.27 -2.06
C ALA A 219 -19.50 5.44 -1.15
N SER A 220 -19.36 6.70 -1.60
CA SER A 220 -19.77 7.90 -0.86
C SER A 220 -21.27 8.18 -0.87
N LYS A 221 -22.08 7.45 -1.63
CA LYS A 221 -23.53 7.66 -1.66
C LYS A 221 -24.17 7.16 -0.37
N PRO A 222 -24.89 8.00 0.41
CA PRO A 222 -25.53 7.58 1.65
C PRO A 222 -26.76 6.69 1.43
N VAL A 223 -27.33 6.75 0.22
CA VAL A 223 -28.55 6.02 -0.17
C VAL A 223 -28.38 5.47 -1.60
N LEU A 224 -28.79 4.25 -1.78
CA LEU A 224 -29.00 3.61 -3.08
C LEU A 224 -30.49 3.71 -3.45
N ASN A 225 -30.79 4.21 -4.63
CA ASN A 225 -32.11 4.03 -5.24
C ASN A 225 -32.04 2.85 -6.22
N PHE A 226 -32.65 1.73 -5.86
CA PHE A 226 -32.66 0.51 -6.66
C PHE A 226 -34.07 0.22 -7.14
N ARG A 227 -34.33 0.51 -8.43
CA ARG A 227 -35.63 0.30 -9.09
C ARG A 227 -36.82 0.90 -8.35
N GLY A 228 -36.63 2.07 -7.73
CA GLY A 228 -37.69 2.79 -7.00
C GLY A 228 -37.76 2.50 -5.52
N GLU A 229 -36.92 1.58 -5.01
CA GLU A 229 -36.74 1.34 -3.57
C GLU A 229 -35.48 1.99 -3.07
N GLU A 230 -35.51 2.56 -1.88
CA GLU A 230 -34.36 3.20 -1.24
C GLU A 230 -33.71 2.29 -0.20
N PHE A 231 -32.41 2.11 -0.32
CA PHE A 231 -31.58 1.33 0.59
C PHE A 231 -30.47 2.21 1.19
N LYS A 232 -30.35 2.22 2.51
CA LYS A 232 -29.30 2.99 3.19
C LYS A 232 -27.95 2.31 3.04
N ASN A 233 -26.89 3.14 2.92
CA ASN A 233 -25.52 2.67 3.01
C ASN A 233 -25.23 2.19 4.46
N PHE A 234 -24.45 1.12 4.58
CA PHE A 234 -24.01 0.62 5.88
C PHE A 234 -22.82 1.41 6.46
N ASN A 235 -22.19 2.26 5.68
CA ASN A 235 -21.21 3.23 6.17
C ASN A 235 -21.94 4.44 6.79
N TRP A 236 -22.24 4.35 8.06
CA TRP A 236 -22.96 5.41 8.77
C TRP A 236 -22.11 6.64 9.10
N MET A 237 -20.83 6.67 8.69
CA MET A 237 -19.97 7.85 8.82
C MET A 237 -20.05 8.78 7.60
N LEU A 238 -20.83 8.44 6.57
CA LEU A 238 -21.07 9.30 5.41
C LEU A 238 -21.89 10.54 5.77
N PRO A 239 -21.77 11.63 4.99
CA PRO A 239 -22.54 12.86 5.22
C PRO A 239 -24.04 12.61 5.32
N GLY A 240 -24.69 13.23 6.31
CA GLY A 240 -26.11 13.09 6.61
C GLY A 240 -26.52 11.83 7.33
N LEU A 241 -25.60 10.93 7.71
CA LEU A 241 -25.86 9.72 8.48
C LEU A 241 -25.43 9.86 9.94
N VAL A 242 -25.87 8.90 10.79
CA VAL A 242 -25.87 9.03 12.27
C VAL A 242 -24.49 9.18 12.92
N TYR A 243 -23.44 8.70 12.27
CA TYR A 243 -22.04 8.82 12.72
C TYR A 243 -21.23 9.70 11.78
N GLU A 244 -21.87 10.63 11.07
CA GLU A 244 -21.19 11.51 10.12
C GLU A 244 -19.83 11.99 10.64
N TYR A 245 -18.81 11.84 9.78
CA TYR A 245 -17.48 12.30 10.05
C TYR A 245 -16.94 13.04 8.83
N GLU A 246 -16.49 14.27 9.04
CA GLU A 246 -16.02 15.13 7.97
C GLU A 246 -14.93 14.47 7.12
N GLY A 247 -15.14 14.47 5.80
CA GLY A 247 -14.20 13.94 4.83
C GLY A 247 -14.37 12.45 4.53
N VAL A 248 -15.19 11.70 5.25
CA VAL A 248 -15.45 10.28 4.93
C VAL A 248 -16.21 10.15 3.62
N ASP A 249 -15.64 9.35 2.70
CA ASP A 249 -16.16 9.12 1.35
C ASP A 249 -16.16 7.61 0.94
N GLY A 250 -15.90 6.72 1.88
CA GLY A 250 -15.88 5.27 1.67
C GLY A 250 -15.46 4.54 2.95
N LEU A 251 -15.25 3.21 2.98
CA LEU A 251 -15.24 2.34 1.83
C LEU A 251 -16.23 1.18 2.05
N LYS A 252 -15.91 0.22 2.97
CA LYS A 252 -16.70 -0.99 3.14
C LYS A 252 -16.80 -1.46 4.57
N THR A 253 -18.03 -1.76 5.03
CA THR A 253 -18.29 -2.44 6.30
C THR A 253 -18.40 -3.96 6.12
N GLY A 254 -18.16 -4.73 7.17
CA GLY A 254 -18.36 -6.17 7.19
C GLY A 254 -18.77 -6.65 8.56
N SER A 255 -19.69 -7.61 8.64
CA SER A 255 -20.05 -8.27 9.90
C SER A 255 -20.65 -9.65 9.66
N THR A 256 -20.22 -10.62 10.46
CA THR A 256 -20.82 -11.93 10.70
C THR A 256 -20.67 -12.26 12.17
N ALA A 257 -21.32 -13.32 12.63
CA ALA A 257 -21.15 -13.79 14.01
C ALA A 257 -19.69 -14.16 14.34
N PHE A 258 -18.96 -14.70 13.37
CA PHE A 258 -17.54 -15.06 13.51
C PHE A 258 -16.61 -13.84 13.40
N ALA A 259 -16.83 -13.01 12.39
CA ALA A 259 -15.97 -11.87 12.11
C ALA A 259 -16.11 -10.70 13.11
N GLY A 260 -17.22 -10.62 13.86
CA GLY A 260 -17.58 -9.43 14.63
C GLY A 260 -17.92 -8.27 13.68
N TYR A 261 -17.66 -7.04 14.12
CA TYR A 261 -17.97 -5.84 13.33
C TYR A 261 -16.68 -5.20 12.83
N ASN A 262 -16.57 -5.06 11.52
CA ASN A 262 -15.38 -4.57 10.81
C ASN A 262 -15.73 -3.33 9.99
N PHE A 263 -14.75 -2.47 9.77
CA PHE A 263 -14.90 -1.33 8.87
C PHE A 263 -13.56 -0.90 8.27
N THR A 264 -13.54 -0.77 6.96
CA THR A 264 -12.52 -0.06 6.21
C THR A 264 -13.10 1.29 5.82
N ALA A 265 -12.56 2.38 6.36
CA ALA A 265 -12.96 3.74 6.01
C ALA A 265 -11.86 4.45 5.23
N THR A 266 -12.27 5.39 4.38
CA THR A 266 -11.39 6.41 3.81
C THR A 266 -11.97 7.78 4.07
N ALA A 267 -11.08 8.74 4.37
CA ALA A 267 -11.45 10.13 4.60
C ALA A 267 -10.40 11.06 4.01
N GLU A 268 -10.81 12.19 3.45
CA GLU A 268 -9.92 13.20 2.90
C GLU A 268 -10.20 14.58 3.47
N ARG A 269 -9.14 15.26 3.95
CA ARG A 269 -9.17 16.66 4.41
C ARG A 269 -7.94 17.37 3.91
N ASN A 270 -8.09 18.53 3.30
CA ASN A 270 -6.99 19.39 2.86
C ASN A 270 -5.92 18.67 2.02
N GLY A 271 -6.33 17.70 1.17
CA GLY A 271 -5.43 16.90 0.33
C GLY A 271 -4.63 15.82 1.07
N GLN A 272 -4.95 15.56 2.34
CA GLN A 272 -4.49 14.40 3.09
C GLN A 272 -5.60 13.35 3.10
N ARG A 273 -5.36 12.23 2.44
CA ARG A 273 -6.25 11.07 2.47
C ARG A 273 -5.76 10.05 3.45
N LEU A 274 -6.64 9.57 4.30
CA LEU A 274 -6.39 8.47 5.23
C LEU A 274 -7.22 7.25 4.84
N ILE A 275 -6.65 6.06 5.05
CA ILE A 275 -7.36 4.78 5.02
C ILE A 275 -7.21 4.16 6.40
N SER A 276 -8.33 3.84 7.04
CA SER A 276 -8.36 3.18 8.34
C SER A 276 -9.04 1.82 8.23
N VAL A 277 -8.51 0.81 8.89
CA VAL A 277 -9.14 -0.50 9.04
C VAL A 277 -9.27 -0.80 10.52
N ILE A 278 -10.50 -1.10 10.95
CA ILE A 278 -10.83 -1.60 12.30
C ILE A 278 -11.48 -2.97 12.15
N MET A 279 -11.00 -3.95 12.91
CA MET A 279 -11.48 -5.33 12.82
C MET A 279 -11.91 -5.88 14.16
N LYS A 280 -13.00 -6.67 14.13
CA LYS A 280 -13.53 -7.47 15.23
C LYS A 280 -13.84 -6.63 16.47
N THR A 281 -14.63 -5.56 16.29
CA THR A 281 -15.25 -4.85 17.41
C THR A 281 -16.50 -5.57 17.91
N GLY A 282 -16.94 -5.23 19.12
CA GLY A 282 -18.06 -5.90 19.79
C GLY A 282 -19.45 -5.50 19.28
N SER A 283 -19.58 -4.37 18.59
CA SER A 283 -20.86 -3.88 18.09
C SER A 283 -20.72 -3.01 16.83
N GLN A 284 -21.85 -2.84 16.14
CA GLN A 284 -21.95 -1.95 15.00
C GLN A 284 -21.63 -0.50 15.34
N GLN A 285 -22.05 0.00 16.49
CA GLN A 285 -21.73 1.33 16.99
C GLN A 285 -20.22 1.46 17.25
N GLU A 286 -19.66 0.49 17.96
CA GLU A 286 -18.27 0.51 18.41
C GLU A 286 -17.29 0.61 17.22
N ARG A 287 -17.56 -0.07 16.07
CA ARG A 287 -16.68 0.04 14.89
C ARG A 287 -16.56 1.48 14.37
N PHE A 288 -17.64 2.28 14.43
CA PHE A 288 -17.61 3.68 13.99
C PHE A 288 -16.91 4.58 15.02
N GLU A 289 -17.15 4.35 16.31
CA GLU A 289 -16.48 5.08 17.39
C GLU A 289 -14.95 4.85 17.36
N GLU A 290 -14.52 3.61 17.16
CA GLU A 290 -13.11 3.26 17.07
C GLU A 290 -12.48 3.78 15.77
N THR A 291 -13.20 3.73 14.65
CA THR A 291 -12.75 4.35 13.38
C THR A 291 -12.56 5.85 13.55
N LYS A 292 -13.50 6.54 14.24
CA LYS A 292 -13.37 7.97 14.54
C LYS A 292 -12.10 8.28 15.33
N LYS A 293 -11.79 7.51 16.39
CA LYS A 293 -10.54 7.69 17.16
C LYS A 293 -9.30 7.56 16.28
N LEU A 294 -9.31 6.57 15.38
CA LEU A 294 -8.19 6.30 14.49
C LEU A 294 -8.01 7.42 13.45
N LEU A 295 -9.10 7.92 12.86
CA LEU A 295 -9.06 9.06 11.94
C LEU A 295 -8.67 10.36 12.66
N ASP A 296 -9.22 10.62 13.86
CA ASP A 296 -8.83 11.76 14.69
C ASP A 296 -7.33 11.73 15.02
N TYR A 297 -6.79 10.56 15.35
CA TYR A 297 -5.35 10.39 15.56
C TYR A 297 -4.55 10.78 14.31
N GLY A 298 -4.96 10.32 13.14
CA GLY A 298 -4.30 10.61 11.89
C GLY A 298 -4.32 12.12 11.55
N PHE A 299 -5.49 12.73 11.54
CA PHE A 299 -5.63 14.14 11.17
C PHE A 299 -5.05 15.12 12.21
N ASN A 300 -5.04 14.77 13.49
CA ASN A 300 -4.52 15.64 14.55
C ASN A 300 -3.00 15.54 14.73
N ASN A 301 -2.40 14.38 14.44
CA ASN A 301 -0.99 14.14 14.73
C ASN A 301 -0.10 14.13 13.49
N PHE A 302 -0.67 14.08 12.30
CA PHE A 302 0.07 14.01 11.04
C PHE A 302 -0.42 15.08 10.07
N SER A 303 0.50 15.63 9.30
CA SER A 303 0.22 16.58 8.22
C SER A 303 1.06 16.28 6.99
N LYS A 304 0.55 16.67 5.82
CA LYS A 304 1.32 16.63 4.58
C LYS A 304 2.33 17.76 4.56
N GLU A 305 3.60 17.41 4.65
CA GLU A 305 4.71 18.37 4.64
C GLU A 305 5.53 18.28 3.35
N GLU A 306 5.90 19.42 2.80
CA GLU A 306 6.94 19.49 1.78
C GLU A 306 8.31 19.35 2.47
N LEU A 307 8.93 18.16 2.30
CA LEU A 307 10.25 17.86 2.88
C LEU A 307 11.36 18.57 2.10
N PHE A 308 11.29 18.50 0.77
CA PHE A 308 12.26 19.14 -0.12
C PHE A 308 11.51 19.85 -1.24
N SER A 309 11.82 21.14 -1.44
CA SER A 309 11.15 21.96 -2.43
C SER A 309 11.55 21.58 -3.87
N LYS A 310 10.78 22.07 -4.83
CA LYS A 310 11.19 22.08 -6.22
C LYS A 310 12.51 22.87 -6.37
N ASN A 311 13.43 22.36 -7.19
CA ASN A 311 14.78 22.88 -7.36
C ASN A 311 15.67 22.78 -6.11
N TYR A 312 15.34 21.95 -5.16
CA TYR A 312 16.19 21.67 -4.01
C TYR A 312 17.49 20.99 -4.46
N ALA A 313 18.62 21.52 -4.02
CA ALA A 313 19.94 20.93 -4.23
C ALA A 313 20.47 20.39 -2.89
N VAL A 314 20.82 19.11 -2.85
CA VAL A 314 21.34 18.45 -1.64
C VAL A 314 22.66 19.09 -1.23
N LYS A 315 22.77 19.57 0.01
CA LYS A 315 23.96 20.22 0.54
C LYS A 315 25.20 19.32 0.36
N GLY A 316 26.26 19.87 -0.21
CA GLY A 316 27.48 19.14 -0.55
C GLY A 316 27.43 18.33 -1.84
N LYS A 317 26.26 18.27 -2.52
CA LYS A 317 26.06 17.56 -3.80
C LYS A 317 25.19 18.38 -4.75
N THR A 318 25.53 19.66 -4.93
CA THR A 318 24.77 20.61 -5.74
C THR A 318 25.09 20.53 -7.24
N SER A 319 26.17 19.83 -7.59
CA SER A 319 26.60 19.59 -8.98
C SER A 319 27.23 18.23 -9.13
N LEU A 320 27.24 17.71 -10.35
CA LEU A 320 27.95 16.50 -10.73
C LEU A 320 29.08 16.82 -11.71
N PRO A 321 30.24 16.18 -11.57
CA PRO A 321 31.33 16.32 -12.55
C PRO A 321 30.93 15.71 -13.88
N VAL A 322 31.39 16.33 -14.98
CA VAL A 322 31.13 15.90 -16.36
C VAL A 322 32.44 15.67 -17.09
N ILE A 323 32.61 14.46 -17.64
CA ILE A 323 33.75 14.17 -18.53
C ILE A 323 33.37 14.39 -19.99
N LYS A 324 34.38 14.72 -20.82
CA LYS A 324 34.22 15.00 -22.25
C LYS A 324 33.28 16.17 -22.57
N GLY A 325 32.95 17.01 -21.58
CA GLY A 325 32.11 18.19 -21.73
C GLY A 325 32.90 19.47 -21.97
N LYS A 326 32.25 20.52 -22.50
CA LYS A 326 32.80 21.87 -22.52
C LYS A 326 32.97 22.40 -21.09
N GLU A 327 31.98 22.14 -20.23
CA GLU A 327 32.00 22.41 -18.80
C GLU A 327 32.40 21.14 -18.03
N ASP A 328 33.10 21.30 -16.92
CA ASP A 328 33.59 20.20 -16.08
C ASP A 328 32.57 19.69 -15.05
N SER A 329 31.47 20.41 -14.89
CA SER A 329 30.37 20.03 -13.98
C SER A 329 29.04 20.58 -14.45
N VAL A 330 27.96 20.01 -13.96
CA VAL A 330 26.59 20.47 -14.18
C VAL A 330 25.85 20.56 -12.86
N LYS A 331 25.14 21.65 -12.62
CA LYS A 331 24.27 21.82 -11.46
C LYS A 331 23.10 20.84 -11.53
N ILE A 332 22.74 20.27 -10.40
CA ILE A 332 21.63 19.32 -10.25
C ILE A 332 20.67 19.77 -9.17
N ALA A 333 19.38 19.48 -9.34
CA ALA A 333 18.36 19.75 -8.33
C ALA A 333 17.11 18.89 -8.56
N THR A 334 16.23 18.82 -7.58
CA THR A 334 14.94 18.13 -7.68
C THR A 334 14.08 18.73 -8.79
N LYS A 335 13.42 17.87 -9.54
CA LYS A 335 12.51 18.26 -10.63
C LYS A 335 11.19 18.81 -10.08
N GLU A 336 10.65 18.15 -9.07
CA GLU A 336 9.40 18.48 -8.39
C GLU A 336 9.64 18.48 -6.86
N PRO A 337 8.72 19.02 -6.05
CA PRO A 337 8.84 18.90 -4.60
C PRO A 337 8.63 17.47 -4.13
N LEU A 338 9.27 17.08 -3.02
CA LEU A 338 9.00 15.85 -2.32
C LEU A 338 8.15 16.17 -1.08
N SER A 339 6.90 15.69 -1.08
CA SER A 339 5.98 15.83 0.05
C SER A 339 5.61 14.47 0.62
N LEU A 340 5.40 14.39 1.91
CA LEU A 340 5.04 13.19 2.64
C LEU A 340 4.13 13.55 3.81
N VAL A 341 3.21 12.66 4.18
CA VAL A 341 2.49 12.75 5.45
C VAL A 341 3.44 12.30 6.56
N ILE A 342 3.74 13.21 7.47
CA ILE A 342 4.67 12.99 8.57
C ILE A 342 4.04 13.41 9.90
N LYS A 343 4.58 12.94 11.01
CA LYS A 343 4.14 13.36 12.33
C LYS A 343 4.50 14.82 12.58
N ASN A 344 3.56 15.55 13.15
CA ASN A 344 3.69 16.99 13.39
C ASN A 344 4.94 17.30 14.24
N GLY A 345 5.74 18.25 13.77
CA GLY A 345 6.98 18.67 14.44
C GLY A 345 8.21 17.80 14.14
N GLU A 346 8.11 16.73 13.35
CA GLU A 346 9.23 15.82 13.07
C GLU A 346 9.95 16.08 11.73
N LYS A 347 9.62 17.16 11.01
CA LYS A 347 10.20 17.47 9.69
C LYS A 347 11.73 17.46 9.69
N GLU A 348 12.37 17.97 10.75
CA GLU A 348 13.83 18.03 10.86
C GLU A 348 14.50 16.65 11.02
N GLN A 349 13.73 15.60 11.32
CA GLN A 349 14.24 14.22 11.40
C GLN A 349 14.36 13.57 10.01
N TYR A 350 13.78 14.18 8.97
CA TYR A 350 13.84 13.72 7.59
C TYR A 350 15.01 14.38 6.87
N LYS A 351 16.08 13.62 6.61
CA LYS A 351 17.29 14.12 5.93
C LYS A 351 17.31 13.67 4.47
N PRO A 352 17.73 14.55 3.53
CA PRO A 352 17.77 14.19 2.12
C PRO A 352 18.84 13.11 1.84
N LYS A 353 18.47 12.14 1.02
CA LYS A 353 19.37 11.11 0.49
C LYS A 353 19.33 11.17 -1.03
N LEU A 354 20.43 11.62 -1.65
CA LEU A 354 20.61 11.59 -3.10
C LEU A 354 21.08 10.19 -3.52
N VAL A 355 20.41 9.63 -4.51
CA VAL A 355 20.79 8.38 -5.20
C VAL A 355 20.96 8.68 -6.66
N LEU A 356 22.16 8.46 -7.17
CA LEU A 356 22.48 8.69 -8.60
C LEU A 356 22.10 7.47 -9.44
N ASP A 357 21.72 7.70 -10.68
CA ASP A 357 21.42 6.63 -11.64
C ASP A 357 22.76 6.04 -12.15
N GLU A 358 23.07 4.82 -11.73
CA GLU A 358 24.29 4.10 -12.09
C GLU A 358 24.48 3.94 -13.62
N LYS A 359 23.37 3.98 -14.39
CA LYS A 359 23.42 3.92 -15.86
C LYS A 359 23.87 5.24 -16.49
N LYS A 360 23.79 6.34 -15.75
CA LYS A 360 24.13 7.70 -16.21
C LYS A 360 25.52 8.15 -15.78
N ILE A 361 26.07 7.56 -14.76
CA ILE A 361 27.39 7.88 -14.21
C ILE A 361 28.41 6.78 -14.54
N ASN A 362 29.67 7.14 -14.66
CA ASN A 362 30.77 6.19 -14.76
C ASN A 362 31.18 5.68 -13.37
N LYS A 363 32.19 4.80 -13.30
CA LYS A 363 32.71 4.22 -12.04
C LYS A 363 33.21 5.28 -11.04
N ASP A 364 33.60 6.47 -11.51
CA ASP A 364 34.04 7.58 -10.68
C ASP A 364 32.88 8.51 -10.26
N GLY A 365 31.62 8.18 -10.54
CA GLY A 365 30.45 9.00 -10.25
C GLY A 365 30.30 10.23 -11.15
N LYS A 366 30.90 10.23 -12.34
CA LYS A 366 30.89 11.35 -13.28
C LYS A 366 29.93 11.09 -14.45
N LEU A 367 29.22 12.14 -14.88
CA LEU A 367 28.43 12.12 -16.11
C LEU A 367 29.34 12.19 -17.34
N THR A 368 28.86 11.72 -18.49
CA THR A 368 29.56 11.83 -19.78
C THR A 368 28.80 12.77 -20.72
N ALA A 369 29.44 13.81 -21.21
CA ALA A 369 28.83 14.74 -22.17
C ALA A 369 28.50 14.04 -23.51
N PRO A 370 27.42 14.46 -24.20
CA PRO A 370 26.56 15.60 -23.87
C PRO A 370 25.56 15.29 -22.79
N VAL A 371 25.25 16.27 -21.93
CA VAL A 371 24.18 16.22 -20.92
C VAL A 371 23.12 17.24 -21.32
N LYS A 372 21.86 16.84 -21.35
CA LYS A 372 20.73 17.75 -21.67
C LYS A 372 20.20 18.43 -20.43
N LYS A 373 19.76 19.70 -20.56
CA LYS A 373 18.97 20.36 -19.50
C LYS A 373 17.70 19.57 -19.25
N GLY A 374 17.38 19.30 -17.97
CA GLY A 374 16.22 18.47 -17.56
C GLY A 374 16.48 16.95 -17.63
N GLU A 375 17.68 16.52 -18.03
CA GLU A 375 18.04 15.09 -18.02
C GLU A 375 18.05 14.56 -16.59
N VAL A 376 17.32 13.45 -16.35
CA VAL A 376 17.29 12.77 -15.05
C VAL A 376 18.63 12.10 -14.81
N VAL A 377 19.27 12.40 -13.68
CA VAL A 377 20.58 11.88 -13.28
C VAL A 377 20.52 11.04 -11.99
N GLY A 378 19.35 10.94 -11.39
CA GLY A 378 19.10 10.21 -10.17
C GLY A 378 17.81 10.67 -9.51
N TYR A 379 17.69 10.42 -8.22
CA TYR A 379 16.54 10.87 -7.43
C TYR A 379 16.96 11.26 -5.99
N VAL A 380 16.13 12.08 -5.36
CA VAL A 380 16.21 12.34 -3.91
C VAL A 380 15.09 11.58 -3.23
N THR A 381 15.44 10.88 -2.16
CA THR A 381 14.55 10.33 -1.16
C THR A 381 14.98 10.85 0.21
N TYR A 382 14.54 10.25 1.29
CA TYR A 382 14.89 10.68 2.65
C TYR A 382 15.45 9.52 3.48
N GLN A 383 16.15 9.89 4.55
CA GLN A 383 16.44 9.04 5.70
C GLN A 383 15.71 9.63 6.90
N TYR A 384 14.94 8.82 7.59
CA TYR A 384 14.22 9.20 8.80
C TYR A 384 14.89 8.57 10.01
N SER A 385 15.03 9.35 11.10
CA SER A 385 15.74 8.91 12.31
C SER A 385 14.82 8.58 13.49
N GLY A 386 13.51 8.70 13.32
CA GLY A 386 12.51 8.33 14.32
C GLY A 386 11.99 6.90 14.17
N ASP A 387 10.97 6.58 14.96
CA ASP A 387 10.25 5.31 14.84
C ASP A 387 9.34 5.34 13.62
N ASP A 388 9.50 4.38 12.73
CA ASP A 388 8.77 4.29 11.46
C ASP A 388 8.20 2.89 11.26
N SER A 389 6.87 2.78 11.20
CA SER A 389 6.17 1.54 10.83
C SER A 389 6.31 1.22 9.32
N GLY A 390 6.99 2.09 8.56
CA GLY A 390 7.25 1.89 7.14
C GLY A 390 6.04 2.12 6.24
N PHE A 391 5.95 1.32 5.19
CA PHE A 391 4.89 1.39 4.19
C PHE A 391 4.16 0.07 4.08
N LEU A 392 2.96 0.10 3.49
CA LEU A 392 2.21 -1.11 3.14
C LEU A 392 3.03 -2.08 2.29
N TYR A 393 3.88 -1.54 1.42
CA TYR A 393 4.83 -2.32 0.61
C TYR A 393 6.25 -2.01 1.08
N PRO A 394 7.03 -3.03 1.56
CA PRO A 394 8.35 -2.82 2.16
C PRO A 394 9.35 -2.12 1.24
N ASP A 395 9.24 -2.35 -0.07
CA ASP A 395 10.14 -1.76 -1.08
C ASP A 395 9.66 -0.39 -1.59
N GLN A 396 8.55 0.10 -1.07
CA GLN A 396 7.99 1.40 -1.46
C GLN A 396 8.89 2.52 -0.97
N THR A 397 9.22 3.41 -1.87
CA THR A 397 10.07 4.57 -1.58
C THR A 397 9.47 5.82 -2.19
N VAL A 398 9.20 6.82 -1.36
CA VAL A 398 8.82 8.15 -1.86
C VAL A 398 10.07 8.87 -2.33
N LYS A 399 10.10 9.23 -3.60
CA LYS A 399 11.26 9.81 -4.27
C LYS A 399 10.85 10.85 -5.31
N VAL A 400 11.76 11.78 -5.60
CA VAL A 400 11.60 12.77 -6.66
C VAL A 400 12.84 12.78 -7.55
N ASP A 401 12.65 12.89 -8.86
CA ASP A 401 13.76 12.94 -9.82
C ASP A 401 14.68 14.12 -9.56
N VAL A 402 15.98 13.89 -9.72
CA VAL A 402 17.02 14.93 -9.78
C VAL A 402 17.45 15.10 -11.23
N VAL A 403 17.45 16.35 -11.67
CA VAL A 403 17.72 16.70 -13.06
C VAL A 403 18.89 17.66 -13.20
N ALA A 404 19.59 17.57 -14.34
CA ALA A 404 20.57 18.55 -14.75
C ALA A 404 19.88 19.90 -15.04
N LYS A 405 20.36 20.99 -14.43
CA LYS A 405 19.77 22.33 -14.55
C LYS A 405 20.20 23.07 -15.81
N GLU A 406 21.29 22.64 -16.40
CA GLU A 406 21.93 23.25 -17.57
C GLU A 406 22.27 22.14 -18.57
N LYS A 407 22.50 22.51 -19.84
CA LYS A 407 23.08 21.60 -20.82
C LYS A 407 24.61 21.65 -20.71
N VAL A 408 25.27 20.51 -20.94
CA VAL A 408 26.72 20.45 -21.14
C VAL A 408 26.96 19.83 -22.50
N GLU A 409 27.54 20.61 -23.40
CA GLU A 409 27.87 20.14 -24.75
C GLU A 409 29.18 19.34 -24.75
N LYS A 410 29.32 18.43 -25.71
CA LYS A 410 30.56 17.69 -25.88
C LYS A 410 31.68 18.64 -26.28
N ALA A 411 32.83 18.56 -25.62
CA ALA A 411 34.03 19.29 -26.01
C ALA A 411 34.57 18.75 -27.33
N ASN A 412 35.16 19.63 -28.14
CA ASN A 412 35.90 19.19 -29.33
C ASN A 412 37.20 18.47 -28.92
N TRP A 413 37.77 17.70 -29.81
CA TRP A 413 38.92 16.87 -29.52
C TRP A 413 40.17 17.68 -29.09
N PHE A 414 40.34 18.91 -29.59
CA PHE A 414 41.43 19.80 -29.16
C PHE A 414 41.37 20.14 -27.69
N VAL A 415 40.19 20.52 -27.18
CA VAL A 415 39.98 20.83 -25.76
C VAL A 415 40.28 19.60 -24.89
N LEU A 416 39.85 18.41 -25.33
CA LEU A 416 40.09 17.15 -24.58
C LEU A 416 41.59 16.81 -24.59
N MET A 417 42.31 17.05 -25.67
CA MET A 417 43.76 16.82 -25.74
C MET A 417 44.52 17.76 -24.80
N PHE A 418 44.20 19.07 -24.79
CA PHE A 418 44.86 20.04 -23.92
C PHE A 418 44.57 19.78 -22.42
N ARG A 419 43.35 19.38 -22.07
CA ARG A 419 43.03 18.96 -20.70
C ARG A 419 43.79 17.69 -20.27
N GLY A 420 43.93 16.71 -21.18
CA GLY A 420 44.75 15.53 -20.95
C GLY A 420 46.23 15.87 -20.73
N MET A 421 46.79 16.80 -21.50
CA MET A 421 48.15 17.28 -21.32
C MET A 421 48.30 18.06 -20.00
N GLY A 422 47.35 18.95 -19.65
CA GLY A 422 47.40 19.70 -18.40
C GLY A 422 47.40 18.80 -17.17
N GLY A 423 46.57 17.73 -17.16
CA GLY A 423 46.57 16.70 -16.12
C GLY A 423 47.89 15.92 -16.05
N PHE A 424 48.48 15.60 -17.20
CA PHE A 424 49.78 14.93 -17.24
C PHE A 424 50.91 15.79 -16.66
N PHE A 425 50.98 17.07 -17.02
CA PHE A 425 51.98 18.00 -16.48
C PHE A 425 51.74 18.33 -14.99
N GLY A 426 50.45 18.43 -14.51
CA GLY A 426 50.14 18.58 -13.12
C GLY A 426 50.59 17.39 -12.27
N ASN A 427 50.27 16.18 -12.67
CA ASN A 427 50.73 14.96 -11.99
C ASN A 427 52.27 14.79 -12.01
N LEU A 428 52.93 15.23 -13.10
CA LEU A 428 54.39 15.24 -13.20
C LEU A 428 55.02 16.23 -12.23
N TRP A 429 54.41 17.43 -12.10
CA TRP A 429 54.85 18.47 -11.17
C TRP A 429 54.65 18.08 -9.73
N ASP A 430 53.49 17.51 -9.37
CA ASP A 430 53.24 16.97 -8.03
C ASP A 430 54.17 15.79 -7.68
N GLY A 431 54.45 14.94 -8.67
CA GLY A 431 55.46 13.86 -8.51
C GLY A 431 56.89 14.35 -8.30
N ILE A 432 57.26 15.48 -8.94
CA ILE A 432 58.60 16.10 -8.76
C ILE A 432 58.65 16.82 -7.39
N THR A 433 57.63 17.59 -7.06
CA THR A 433 57.61 18.33 -5.77
C THR A 433 57.58 17.39 -4.54
N SER A 434 56.80 16.27 -4.64
CA SER A 434 56.78 15.25 -3.56
C SER A 434 58.16 14.52 -3.42
N LYS A 435 58.89 14.30 -4.52
CA LYS A 435 60.23 13.74 -4.43
C LYS A 435 61.28 14.73 -3.91
N VAL A 436 61.16 16.01 -4.25
CA VAL A 436 62.06 17.06 -3.79
C VAL A 436 61.85 17.31 -2.27
N SER A 437 60.57 17.33 -1.81
CA SER A 437 60.26 17.48 -0.37
C SER A 437 60.68 16.24 0.48
N SER A 438 60.96 15.11 -0.12
CA SER A 438 61.51 13.94 0.59
C SER A 438 63.07 13.93 0.69
N TRP A 439 63.72 14.92 0.15
CA TRP A 439 65.17 15.08 0.14
C TRP A 439 65.66 16.18 1.10
N PHE A 440 64.73 16.87 1.73
CA PHE A 440 64.97 17.82 2.80
C PHE A 440 64.09 17.47 4.01
#